data_fdc988be8ff4958c969b08df6a338681
#
_entry.id   fdc988be8ff4958c969b08df6a338681
#
_cell.length_a   1.000
_cell.length_b   1.000
_cell.length_c   1.000
_cell.angle_alpha   90.00
_cell.angle_beta   90.00
_cell.angle_gamma   90.00
#
_symmetry.space_group_name_H-M   'P 1'
#
loop_
_entity.id
_entity.type
_entity.pdbx_description
1 polymer ?
#
loop_
_entity_poly.entity_id
_entity_poly.type
_entity_poly.pdbx_seq_one_letter_code
_entity_poly.pdbx_strand_id
1 'polypeptide(L)'
;MFAIETKELSYSFSRSNKVVNNLSLQVPEQSIYGFLGPNGAGKTTTIRLLTSMLLSGQNNIFLFGESLKNSQPQIFKNIGTLIETPSLYLHLTAFENLRVIALLRNIGNDRIDEVLSIVGLSQAAKRKVKEFSLGMKQRLGIAMALLPDPKLLILDEPANGLDPQGIIEIRQLLIRLNQELGKTIFVSSHLLGEIEKTCTHIGVIHKGILRYQGTLEEMKRSAFSSGEVIFKISNAAEWLQLIQQDYPVAKQLSQDELVFSFADQNEVTNINRALVMKDVPVKAINVRGGLEEWFLQIIENNSKA
;
A
#
# COMPACT_ATOMS: atom_id res chain seq x y z
N MET A 1 10.90 -14.38 -9.36
CA MET A 1 9.77 -15.33 -9.21
C MET A 1 8.64 -14.60 -8.51
N PHE A 2 7.37 -15.03 -8.66
CA PHE A 2 6.24 -14.36 -8.01
C PHE A 2 5.79 -15.16 -6.79
N ALA A 3 5.62 -14.46 -5.66
CA ALA A 3 5.03 -15.04 -4.44
C ALA A 3 3.51 -15.21 -4.60
N ILE A 4 2.86 -14.28 -5.33
CA ILE A 4 1.43 -14.36 -5.69
C ILE A 4 1.31 -14.09 -7.19
N GLU A 5 0.58 -14.95 -7.90
CA GLU A 5 0.15 -14.72 -9.27
C GLU A 5 -1.33 -15.06 -9.40
N THR A 6 -2.12 -14.19 -10.03
CA THR A 6 -3.49 -14.53 -10.43
C THR A 6 -3.67 -14.34 -11.93
N LYS A 7 -4.50 -15.16 -12.57
CA LYS A 7 -4.78 -15.11 -14.00
C LYS A 7 -6.28 -14.90 -14.20
N GLU A 8 -6.67 -13.68 -14.57
CA GLU A 8 -8.06 -13.29 -14.82
C GLU A 8 -9.03 -13.70 -13.70
N LEU A 9 -8.55 -13.55 -12.44
CA LEU A 9 -9.34 -13.92 -11.28
C LEU A 9 -10.64 -13.09 -11.23
N SER A 10 -11.76 -13.80 -11.17
CA SER A 10 -13.08 -13.18 -11.05
C SER A 10 -13.88 -13.81 -9.92
N TYR A 11 -14.64 -12.96 -9.19
CA TYR A 11 -15.49 -13.42 -8.11
C TYR A 11 -16.73 -12.55 -7.97
N SER A 12 -17.86 -13.19 -7.67
CA SER A 12 -19.15 -12.55 -7.44
C SER A 12 -19.84 -13.21 -6.25
N PHE A 13 -20.41 -12.43 -5.34
CA PHE A 13 -21.29 -12.94 -4.30
C PHE A 13 -22.70 -13.28 -4.84
N SER A 14 -23.10 -12.66 -5.94
CA SER A 14 -24.36 -12.90 -6.64
C SER A 14 -24.15 -12.85 -8.15
N ARG A 15 -25.13 -13.31 -8.93
CA ARG A 15 -25.04 -13.36 -10.41
C ARG A 15 -24.85 -11.98 -11.05
N SER A 16 -25.25 -10.90 -10.38
CA SER A 16 -25.29 -9.55 -10.97
C SER A 16 -24.13 -8.64 -10.55
N ASN A 17 -23.31 -9.01 -9.54
CA ASN A 17 -22.30 -8.11 -9.00
C ASN A 17 -20.93 -8.79 -8.90
N LYS A 18 -20.06 -8.50 -9.87
CA LYS A 18 -18.66 -8.91 -9.84
C LYS A 18 -17.88 -7.97 -8.90
N VAL A 19 -17.44 -8.50 -7.78
CA VAL A 19 -16.61 -7.77 -6.79
C VAL A 19 -15.13 -7.81 -7.17
N VAL A 20 -14.69 -8.90 -7.84
CA VAL A 20 -13.37 -9.01 -8.46
C VAL A 20 -13.61 -9.41 -9.91
N ASN A 21 -12.98 -8.72 -10.86
CA ASN A 21 -13.23 -8.87 -12.27
C ASN A 21 -11.93 -8.88 -13.08
N ASN A 22 -11.58 -10.05 -13.62
CA ASN A 22 -10.39 -10.30 -14.44
C ASN A 22 -9.09 -9.77 -13.83
N LEU A 23 -8.90 -9.98 -12.53
CA LEU A 23 -7.74 -9.52 -11.78
C LEU A 23 -6.53 -10.41 -12.12
N SER A 24 -5.53 -9.84 -12.81
CA SER A 24 -4.25 -10.50 -13.11
C SER A 24 -3.13 -9.83 -12.30
N LEU A 25 -2.90 -10.34 -11.10
CA LEU A 25 -1.98 -9.81 -10.11
C LEU A 25 -0.63 -10.56 -10.17
N GLN A 26 0.47 -9.84 -10.02
CA GLN A 26 1.83 -10.39 -9.95
C GLN A 26 2.60 -9.73 -8.82
N VAL A 27 2.85 -10.46 -7.74
CA VAL A 27 3.57 -10.00 -6.56
C VAL A 27 4.96 -10.62 -6.55
N PRO A 28 6.04 -9.86 -6.76
CA PRO A 28 7.40 -10.40 -6.71
C PRO A 28 7.77 -10.91 -5.32
N GLU A 29 8.58 -11.96 -5.26
CA GLU A 29 9.18 -12.40 -4.00
C GLU A 29 10.08 -11.32 -3.42
N GLN A 30 10.22 -11.29 -2.08
CA GLN A 30 11.04 -10.33 -1.33
C GLN A 30 10.66 -8.85 -1.57
N SER A 31 9.42 -8.59 -2.01
CA SER A 31 8.88 -7.23 -2.14
C SER A 31 7.95 -6.88 -1.00
N ILE A 32 7.77 -5.58 -0.76
CA ILE A 32 6.60 -5.06 -0.06
C ILE A 32 5.65 -4.56 -1.13
N TYR A 33 4.58 -5.31 -1.36
CA TYR A 33 3.58 -5.02 -2.39
C TYR A 33 2.35 -4.35 -1.76
N GLY A 34 2.12 -3.10 -2.12
CA GLY A 34 0.95 -2.32 -1.69
C GLY A 34 -0.24 -2.54 -2.61
N PHE A 35 -1.35 -3.08 -2.10
CA PHE A 35 -2.59 -3.23 -2.83
C PHE A 35 -3.55 -2.10 -2.47
N LEU A 36 -3.49 -1.04 -3.28
CA LEU A 36 -4.15 0.25 -3.03
C LEU A 36 -5.51 0.34 -3.71
N GLY A 37 -6.49 0.87 -3.01
CA GLY A 37 -7.81 1.17 -3.60
C GLY A 37 -8.79 1.72 -2.57
N PRO A 38 -9.85 2.41 -3.00
CA PRO A 38 -10.88 2.93 -2.10
C PRO A 38 -11.62 1.81 -1.37
N ASN A 39 -12.41 2.18 -0.37
CA ASN A 39 -13.27 1.22 0.31
C ASN A 39 -14.29 0.64 -0.69
N GLY A 40 -14.50 -0.68 -0.61
CA GLY A 40 -15.36 -1.40 -1.56
C GLY A 40 -14.73 -1.71 -2.92
N ALA A 41 -13.44 -1.40 -3.14
CA ALA A 41 -12.76 -1.70 -4.41
C ALA A 41 -12.53 -3.20 -4.67
N GLY A 42 -12.68 -4.07 -3.66
CA GLY A 42 -12.47 -5.52 -3.76
C GLY A 42 -11.21 -6.02 -3.06
N LYS A 43 -10.49 -5.18 -2.28
CA LYS A 43 -9.23 -5.53 -1.60
C LYS A 43 -9.38 -6.75 -0.68
N THR A 44 -10.23 -6.65 0.34
CA THR A 44 -10.48 -7.75 1.31
C THR A 44 -11.02 -8.99 0.62
N THR A 45 -11.89 -8.85 -0.38
CA THR A 45 -12.39 -9.99 -1.17
C THR A 45 -11.26 -10.70 -1.91
N THR A 46 -10.36 -9.95 -2.53
CA THR A 46 -9.16 -10.50 -3.18
C THR A 46 -8.29 -11.25 -2.16
N ILE A 47 -8.03 -10.65 -0.99
CA ILE A 47 -7.25 -11.29 0.08
C ILE A 47 -7.92 -12.59 0.54
N ARG A 48 -9.23 -12.60 0.74
CA ARG A 48 -9.96 -13.82 1.14
C ARG A 48 -9.91 -14.93 0.07
N LEU A 49 -9.84 -14.57 -1.21
CA LEU A 49 -9.63 -15.53 -2.31
C LEU A 49 -8.20 -16.08 -2.30
N LEU A 50 -7.18 -15.22 -2.13
CA LEU A 50 -5.76 -15.62 -2.04
C LEU A 50 -5.49 -16.55 -0.84
N THR A 51 -6.28 -16.44 0.22
CA THR A 51 -6.15 -17.24 1.44
C THR A 51 -7.13 -18.41 1.52
N SER A 52 -7.89 -18.66 0.44
CA SER A 52 -8.95 -19.69 0.38
C SER A 52 -10.06 -19.57 1.44
N MET A 53 -10.23 -18.39 2.05
CA MET A 53 -11.40 -18.08 2.86
C MET A 53 -12.65 -17.90 1.98
N LEU A 54 -12.45 -17.57 0.70
CA LEU A 54 -13.44 -17.62 -0.37
C LEU A 54 -12.92 -18.50 -1.50
N LEU A 55 -13.79 -19.25 -2.14
CA LEU A 55 -13.45 -20.15 -3.23
C LEU A 55 -13.90 -19.53 -4.56
N SER A 56 -12.96 -19.29 -5.49
CA SER A 56 -13.29 -18.75 -6.83
C SER A 56 -13.93 -19.79 -7.77
N GLY A 57 -13.84 -21.06 -7.43
CA GLY A 57 -14.22 -22.15 -8.32
C GLY A 57 -13.25 -22.39 -9.49
N GLN A 58 -12.34 -21.46 -9.75
CA GLN A 58 -11.36 -21.48 -10.84
C GLN A 58 -9.97 -21.87 -10.32
N ASN A 59 -9.13 -22.42 -11.20
CA ASN A 59 -7.73 -22.73 -10.87
C ASN A 59 -6.80 -21.64 -11.43
N ASN A 60 -6.94 -20.43 -10.94
CA ASN A 60 -6.30 -19.24 -11.48
C ASN A 60 -5.55 -18.41 -10.42
N ILE A 61 -5.28 -19.03 -9.25
CA ILE A 61 -4.46 -18.45 -8.18
C ILE A 61 -3.24 -19.35 -7.99
N PHE A 62 -2.06 -18.75 -8.02
CA PHE A 62 -0.78 -19.42 -7.82
C PHE A 62 -0.01 -18.72 -6.72
N LEU A 63 0.57 -19.50 -5.81
CA LEU A 63 1.42 -19.02 -4.73
C LEU A 63 2.77 -19.72 -4.86
N PHE A 64 3.84 -18.94 -4.97
CA PHE A 64 5.20 -19.45 -5.23
C PHE A 64 5.29 -20.36 -6.46
N GLY A 65 4.48 -20.05 -7.50
CA GLY A 65 4.38 -20.85 -8.73
C GLY A 65 3.50 -22.09 -8.64
N GLU A 66 3.02 -22.46 -7.46
CA GLU A 66 2.14 -23.62 -7.25
C GLU A 66 0.66 -23.21 -7.29
N SER A 67 -0.18 -24.00 -7.95
CA SER A 67 -1.63 -23.76 -7.95
C SER A 67 -2.20 -23.87 -6.54
N LEU A 68 -2.84 -22.82 -6.06
CA LEU A 68 -3.46 -22.77 -4.73
C LEU A 68 -4.45 -23.94 -4.53
N LYS A 69 -5.24 -24.28 -5.55
CA LYS A 69 -6.23 -25.36 -5.48
C LYS A 69 -5.59 -26.73 -5.26
N ASN A 70 -4.43 -26.97 -5.85
CA ASN A 70 -3.78 -28.29 -5.85
C ASN A 70 -2.79 -28.46 -4.68
N SER A 71 -2.27 -27.35 -4.12
CA SER A 71 -1.21 -27.37 -3.10
C SER A 71 -1.72 -27.17 -1.68
N GLN A 72 -3.05 -27.14 -1.49
CA GLN A 72 -3.66 -27.11 -0.13
C GLN A 72 -3.58 -28.46 0.56
N PRO A 73 -3.42 -28.48 1.90
CA PRO A 73 -3.19 -27.32 2.79
C PRO A 73 -1.73 -26.93 2.94
N GLN A 74 -0.79 -27.62 2.27
CA GLN A 74 0.66 -27.50 2.50
C GLN A 74 1.18 -26.09 2.22
N ILE A 75 0.66 -25.44 1.17
CA ILE A 75 1.10 -24.09 0.78
C ILE A 75 0.92 -23.05 1.89
N PHE A 76 -0.09 -23.23 2.76
CA PHE A 76 -0.38 -22.33 3.88
C PHE A 76 0.66 -22.38 5.01
N LYS A 77 1.59 -23.34 4.99
CA LYS A 77 2.74 -23.31 5.92
C LYS A 77 3.68 -22.14 5.63
N ASN A 78 3.71 -21.68 4.38
CA ASN A 78 4.55 -20.58 3.93
C ASN A 78 3.86 -19.22 4.01
N ILE A 79 2.61 -19.15 4.53
CA ILE A 79 1.79 -17.94 4.51
C ILE A 79 1.34 -17.58 5.92
N GLY A 80 1.61 -16.34 6.31
CA GLY A 80 1.03 -15.72 7.50
C GLY A 80 -0.01 -14.68 7.11
N THR A 81 -1.13 -14.63 7.80
CA THR A 81 -2.23 -13.73 7.44
C THR A 81 -2.73 -12.94 8.64
N LEU A 82 -3.03 -11.66 8.39
CA LEU A 82 -3.83 -10.82 9.27
C LEU A 82 -4.92 -10.18 8.42
N ILE A 83 -6.15 -10.66 8.57
CA ILE A 83 -7.31 -10.21 7.79
C ILE A 83 -8.28 -9.51 8.73
N GLU A 84 -8.56 -8.23 8.45
CA GLU A 84 -9.36 -7.37 9.33
C GLU A 84 -8.73 -7.20 10.72
N THR A 85 -9.52 -7.32 11.80
CA THR A 85 -9.04 -7.19 13.18
C THR A 85 -8.51 -8.54 13.71
N PRO A 86 -7.36 -8.55 14.41
CA PRO A 86 -6.84 -9.79 14.97
C PRO A 86 -7.80 -10.39 16.01
N SER A 87 -8.11 -11.67 15.85
CA SER A 87 -8.92 -12.43 16.82
C SER A 87 -8.08 -12.79 18.04
N LEU A 88 -8.12 -11.95 19.08
CA LEU A 88 -7.32 -12.06 20.28
C LEU A 88 -8.15 -12.48 21.49
N TYR A 89 -7.61 -13.36 22.31
CA TYR A 89 -8.16 -13.69 23.62
C TYR A 89 -7.80 -12.56 24.60
N LEU A 90 -8.71 -11.63 24.85
CA LEU A 90 -8.47 -10.42 25.64
C LEU A 90 -8.10 -10.70 27.11
N HIS A 91 -8.53 -11.81 27.67
CA HIS A 91 -8.25 -12.25 29.04
C HIS A 91 -6.88 -12.93 29.20
N LEU A 92 -6.27 -13.36 28.10
CA LEU A 92 -4.93 -13.95 28.07
C LEU A 92 -3.85 -12.86 27.89
N THR A 93 -2.62 -13.19 28.25
CA THR A 93 -1.44 -12.38 27.97
C THR A 93 -1.05 -12.47 26.49
N ALA A 94 -0.12 -11.61 26.04
CA ALA A 94 0.40 -11.70 24.68
C ALA A 94 1.11 -13.04 24.43
N PHE A 95 1.94 -13.47 25.38
CA PHE A 95 2.62 -14.76 25.32
C PHE A 95 1.61 -15.94 25.21
N GLU A 96 0.58 -15.96 26.05
CA GLU A 96 -0.44 -17.00 26.03
C GLU A 96 -1.25 -17.03 24.72
N ASN A 97 -1.57 -15.87 24.14
CA ASN A 97 -2.21 -15.81 22.83
C ASN A 97 -1.35 -16.48 21.75
N LEU A 98 -0.05 -16.22 21.72
CA LEU A 98 0.88 -16.86 20.77
C LEU A 98 1.03 -18.36 21.09
N ARG A 99 1.06 -18.74 22.39
CA ARG A 99 1.20 -20.12 22.81
C ARG A 99 0.03 -21.00 22.35
N VAL A 100 -1.21 -20.47 22.29
CA VAL A 100 -2.35 -21.22 21.73
C VAL A 100 -2.05 -21.68 20.30
N ILE A 101 -1.54 -20.78 19.45
CA ILE A 101 -1.20 -21.12 18.07
C ILE A 101 0.04 -22.03 18.00
N ALA A 102 1.04 -21.76 18.83
CA ALA A 102 2.28 -22.55 18.90
C ALA A 102 1.98 -24.01 19.21
N LEU A 103 1.09 -24.28 20.18
CA LEU A 103 0.65 -25.63 20.52
C LEU A 103 -0.04 -26.35 19.35
N LEU A 104 -0.93 -25.66 18.64
CA LEU A 104 -1.64 -26.22 17.48
C LEU A 104 -0.71 -26.54 16.30
N ARG A 105 0.43 -25.86 16.23
CA ARG A 105 1.41 -26.01 15.13
C ARG A 105 2.70 -26.72 15.54
N ASN A 106 2.80 -27.21 16.79
CA ASN A 106 4.01 -27.82 17.38
C ASN A 106 5.25 -26.90 17.30
N ILE A 107 5.07 -25.61 17.60
CA ILE A 107 6.11 -24.60 17.64
C ILE A 107 6.59 -24.41 19.09
N GLY A 108 7.93 -24.33 19.29
CA GLY A 108 8.52 -24.12 20.62
C GLY A 108 8.31 -22.71 21.18
N ASN A 109 8.46 -22.57 22.50
CA ASN A 109 8.30 -21.28 23.19
C ASN A 109 9.37 -20.26 22.76
N ASP A 110 10.58 -20.70 22.42
CA ASP A 110 11.68 -19.82 21.97
C ASP A 110 11.25 -18.96 20.76
N ARG A 111 10.44 -19.54 19.86
CA ARG A 111 9.87 -18.81 18.72
C ARG A 111 8.84 -17.77 19.14
N ILE A 112 8.12 -17.98 20.24
CA ILE A 112 7.20 -16.99 20.81
C ILE A 112 7.98 -15.76 21.28
N ASP A 113 9.06 -15.96 22.03
CA ASP A 113 9.89 -14.87 22.54
C ASP A 113 10.56 -14.11 21.39
N GLU A 114 11.02 -14.83 20.37
CA GLU A 114 11.58 -14.23 19.15
C GLU A 114 10.57 -13.34 18.42
N VAL A 115 9.35 -13.81 18.12
CA VAL A 115 8.37 -13.01 17.42
C VAL A 115 7.85 -11.84 18.26
N LEU A 116 7.76 -11.98 19.59
CA LEU A 116 7.44 -10.86 20.48
C LEU A 116 8.52 -9.78 20.43
N SER A 117 9.80 -10.20 20.33
CA SER A 117 10.91 -9.27 20.13
C SER A 117 10.84 -8.57 18.78
N ILE A 118 10.58 -9.31 17.71
CA ILE A 118 10.44 -8.77 16.36
C ILE A 118 9.37 -7.66 16.31
N VAL A 119 8.21 -7.89 16.93
CA VAL A 119 7.11 -6.91 16.92
C VAL A 119 7.19 -5.85 18.04
N GLY A 120 8.26 -5.86 18.86
CA GLY A 120 8.48 -4.90 19.94
C GLY A 120 7.50 -5.05 21.10
N LEU A 121 7.09 -6.28 21.44
CA LEU A 121 6.16 -6.58 22.54
C LEU A 121 6.80 -7.39 23.68
N SER A 122 8.14 -7.59 23.72
CA SER A 122 8.82 -8.37 24.75
C SER A 122 8.48 -7.88 26.16
N GLN A 123 8.51 -6.57 26.41
CA GLN A 123 8.20 -5.98 27.72
C GLN A 123 6.71 -6.14 28.12
N ALA A 124 5.83 -6.36 27.14
CA ALA A 124 4.42 -6.54 27.35
C ALA A 124 3.98 -8.01 27.26
N ALA A 125 4.93 -8.96 27.12
CA ALA A 125 4.65 -10.37 26.92
C ALA A 125 3.68 -10.98 27.98
N LYS A 126 3.85 -10.57 29.25
CA LYS A 126 3.06 -11.04 30.40
C LYS A 126 1.84 -10.16 30.73
N ARG A 127 1.60 -9.07 29.98
CA ARG A 127 0.41 -8.21 30.16
C ARG A 127 -0.79 -8.80 29.45
N LYS A 128 -1.98 -8.64 30.01
CA LYS A 128 -3.24 -9.09 29.41
C LYS A 128 -3.58 -8.22 28.19
N VAL A 129 -4.05 -8.85 27.13
CA VAL A 129 -4.35 -8.16 25.85
C VAL A 129 -5.48 -7.15 25.97
N LYS A 130 -6.38 -7.28 26.95
CA LYS A 130 -7.39 -6.24 27.25
C LYS A 130 -6.79 -4.86 27.57
N GLU A 131 -5.56 -4.81 28.05
CA GLU A 131 -4.82 -3.60 28.42
C GLU A 131 -3.99 -3.02 27.27
N PHE A 132 -4.03 -3.67 26.10
CA PHE A 132 -3.26 -3.25 24.94
C PHE A 132 -3.96 -2.12 24.18
N SER A 133 -3.14 -1.14 23.72
CA SER A 133 -3.59 -0.19 22.71
C SER A 133 -3.95 -0.89 21.39
N LEU A 134 -4.65 -0.21 20.50
CA LEU A 134 -4.96 -0.77 19.17
C LEU A 134 -3.68 -1.14 18.41
N GLY A 135 -2.64 -0.30 18.42
CA GLY A 135 -1.35 -0.58 17.81
C GLY A 135 -0.64 -1.80 18.40
N MET A 136 -0.70 -2.00 19.73
CA MET A 136 -0.16 -3.20 20.36
C MET A 136 -0.94 -4.46 19.92
N LYS A 137 -2.26 -4.38 19.79
CA LYS A 137 -3.10 -5.48 19.29
C LYS A 137 -2.78 -5.82 17.84
N GLN A 138 -2.59 -4.83 16.99
CA GLN A 138 -2.18 -5.03 15.59
C GLN A 138 -0.79 -5.70 15.51
N ARG A 139 0.18 -5.23 16.28
CA ARG A 139 1.51 -5.85 16.34
C ARG A 139 1.45 -7.30 16.86
N LEU A 140 0.59 -7.59 17.82
CA LEU A 140 0.36 -8.96 18.28
C LEU A 140 -0.29 -9.83 17.18
N GLY A 141 -1.23 -9.29 16.41
CA GLY A 141 -1.79 -9.96 15.22
C GLY A 141 -0.74 -10.30 14.17
N ILE A 142 0.18 -9.35 13.92
CA ILE A 142 1.33 -9.61 13.02
C ILE A 142 2.27 -10.68 13.63
N ALA A 143 2.50 -10.67 14.95
CA ALA A 143 3.28 -11.72 15.62
C ALA A 143 2.65 -13.11 15.45
N MET A 144 1.31 -13.21 15.55
CA MET A 144 0.58 -14.46 15.28
C MET A 144 0.77 -14.94 13.85
N ALA A 145 0.76 -14.02 12.88
CA ALA A 145 1.01 -14.34 11.48
C ALA A 145 2.47 -14.76 11.23
N LEU A 146 3.44 -14.19 11.96
CA LEU A 146 4.88 -14.49 11.87
C LEU A 146 5.28 -15.77 12.59
N LEU A 147 4.49 -16.26 13.53
CA LEU A 147 4.87 -17.38 14.41
C LEU A 147 5.32 -18.63 13.65
N PRO A 148 4.65 -19.05 12.54
CA PRO A 148 5.06 -20.21 11.75
C PRO A 148 6.26 -19.95 10.82
N ASP A 149 6.90 -18.82 10.90
CA ASP A 149 8.00 -18.39 10.02
C ASP A 149 7.66 -18.37 8.51
N PRO A 150 6.57 -17.72 8.10
CA PRO A 150 6.13 -17.73 6.71
C PRO A 150 7.11 -16.99 5.79
N LYS A 151 7.11 -17.35 4.50
CA LYS A 151 7.80 -16.59 3.44
C LYS A 151 6.99 -15.39 2.97
N LEU A 152 5.66 -15.48 3.05
CA LEU A 152 4.69 -14.46 2.61
C LEU A 152 3.80 -14.04 3.76
N LEU A 153 3.68 -12.73 3.98
CA LEU A 153 2.69 -12.12 4.86
C LEU A 153 1.62 -11.44 4.04
N ILE A 154 0.36 -11.73 4.32
CA ILE A 154 -0.81 -11.06 3.72
C ILE A 154 -1.53 -10.29 4.83
N LEU A 155 -1.52 -8.96 4.74
CA LEU A 155 -2.00 -8.06 5.76
C LEU A 155 -3.09 -7.16 5.20
N ASP A 156 -4.30 -7.26 5.75
CA ASP A 156 -5.44 -6.44 5.33
C ASP A 156 -5.55 -5.21 6.22
N GLU A 157 -5.26 -4.02 5.66
CA GLU A 157 -5.35 -2.71 6.33
C GLU A 157 -4.68 -2.67 7.73
N PRO A 158 -3.41 -3.12 7.91
CA PRO A 158 -2.81 -3.32 9.24
C PRO A 158 -2.59 -2.02 10.02
N ALA A 159 -2.61 -0.87 9.37
CA ALA A 159 -2.47 0.45 10.00
C ALA A 159 -3.81 1.18 10.20
N ASN A 160 -4.95 0.55 9.83
CA ASN A 160 -6.25 1.21 9.89
C ASN A 160 -6.66 1.51 11.34
N GLY A 161 -7.12 2.74 11.59
CA GLY A 161 -7.58 3.20 12.90
C GLY A 161 -6.47 3.48 13.93
N LEU A 162 -5.20 3.38 13.54
CA LEU A 162 -4.08 3.73 14.40
C LEU A 162 -3.86 5.24 14.44
N ASP A 163 -3.30 5.71 15.54
CA ASP A 163 -2.74 7.05 15.65
C ASP A 163 -1.48 7.22 14.77
N PRO A 164 -1.01 8.44 14.50
CA PRO A 164 0.16 8.67 13.65
C PRO A 164 1.41 7.91 14.10
N GLN A 165 1.62 7.77 15.41
CA GLN A 165 2.76 7.03 15.94
C GLN A 165 2.64 5.52 15.66
N GLY A 166 1.47 4.95 15.87
CA GLY A 166 1.19 3.53 15.57
C GLY A 166 1.35 3.20 14.09
N ILE A 167 0.95 4.12 13.20
CA ILE A 167 1.18 3.98 11.74
C ILE A 167 2.69 3.90 11.44
N ILE A 168 3.50 4.80 12.04
CA ILE A 168 4.96 4.80 11.87
C ILE A 168 5.56 3.48 12.37
N GLU A 169 5.13 2.98 13.53
CA GLU A 169 5.62 1.73 14.12
C GLU A 169 5.32 0.52 13.23
N ILE A 170 4.10 0.41 12.70
CA ILE A 170 3.72 -0.66 11.77
C ILE A 170 4.55 -0.56 10.48
N ARG A 171 4.71 0.63 9.90
CA ARG A 171 5.55 0.85 8.71
C ARG A 171 6.99 0.36 8.93
N GLN A 172 7.63 0.79 10.01
CA GLN A 172 8.99 0.39 10.36
C GLN A 172 9.11 -1.12 10.55
N LEU A 173 8.10 -1.74 11.18
CA LEU A 173 8.04 -3.18 11.33
C LEU A 173 7.99 -3.88 9.96
N LEU A 174 7.12 -3.47 9.04
CA LEU A 174 7.01 -4.07 7.71
C LEU A 174 8.31 -3.94 6.90
N ILE A 175 8.94 -2.76 6.93
CA ILE A 175 10.24 -2.53 6.26
C ILE A 175 11.30 -3.46 6.84
N ARG A 176 11.41 -3.58 8.16
CA ARG A 176 12.36 -4.45 8.82
C ARG A 176 12.12 -5.93 8.48
N LEU A 177 10.87 -6.39 8.50
CA LEU A 177 10.51 -7.76 8.12
C LEU A 177 10.93 -8.10 6.68
N ASN A 178 10.85 -7.15 5.79
CA ASN A 178 11.25 -7.34 4.40
C ASN A 178 12.78 -7.27 4.26
N GLN A 179 13.42 -6.22 4.74
CA GLN A 179 14.84 -5.95 4.50
C GLN A 179 15.77 -6.87 5.30
N GLU A 180 15.45 -7.12 6.57
CA GLU A 180 16.32 -7.91 7.46
C GLU A 180 15.97 -9.40 7.46
N LEU A 181 14.68 -9.74 7.31
CA LEU A 181 14.21 -11.13 7.38
C LEU A 181 13.77 -11.70 6.01
N GLY A 182 13.94 -10.95 4.93
CA GLY A 182 13.67 -11.38 3.56
C GLY A 182 12.20 -11.77 3.29
N LYS A 183 11.25 -11.28 4.10
CA LYS A 183 9.83 -11.63 3.94
C LYS A 183 9.21 -10.91 2.75
N THR A 184 8.41 -11.62 1.99
CA THR A 184 7.49 -10.99 1.03
C THR A 184 6.27 -10.51 1.79
N ILE A 185 5.82 -9.28 1.54
CA ILE A 185 4.68 -8.68 2.23
C ILE A 185 3.68 -8.18 1.20
N PHE A 186 2.46 -8.68 1.27
CA PHE A 186 1.31 -8.15 0.55
C PHE A 186 0.44 -7.39 1.54
N VAL A 187 0.33 -6.08 1.38
CA VAL A 187 -0.42 -5.21 2.30
C VAL A 187 -1.48 -4.42 1.55
N SER A 188 -2.74 -4.53 2.00
CA SER A 188 -3.80 -3.67 1.48
C SER A 188 -3.84 -2.33 2.23
N SER A 189 -4.18 -1.27 1.52
CA SER A 189 -4.42 0.06 2.09
C SER A 189 -5.36 0.89 1.22
N HIS A 190 -6.01 1.87 1.83
CA HIS A 190 -6.68 2.95 1.12
C HIS A 190 -5.90 4.29 1.20
N LEU A 191 -4.76 4.30 1.91
CA LEU A 191 -3.93 5.48 2.14
C LEU A 191 -2.69 5.45 1.23
N LEU A 192 -2.71 6.24 0.16
CA LEU A 192 -1.60 6.34 -0.79
C LEU A 192 -0.29 6.75 -0.13
N GLY A 193 -0.33 7.74 0.77
CA GLY A 193 0.87 8.23 1.46
C GLY A 193 1.56 7.19 2.36
N GLU A 194 0.85 6.15 2.83
CA GLU A 194 1.45 5.04 3.56
C GLU A 194 2.11 4.04 2.60
N ILE A 195 1.44 3.73 1.48
CA ILE A 195 2.00 2.88 0.42
C ILE A 195 3.29 3.47 -0.11
N GLU A 196 3.30 4.79 -0.39
CA GLU A 196 4.47 5.51 -0.89
C GLU A 196 5.71 5.39 0.02
N LYS A 197 5.49 5.38 1.35
CA LYS A 197 6.57 5.35 2.35
C LYS A 197 7.02 3.95 2.73
N THR A 198 6.25 2.93 2.34
CA THR A 198 6.46 1.55 2.82
C THR A 198 6.78 0.57 1.71
N CYS A 199 6.13 0.71 0.55
CA CYS A 199 6.11 -0.32 -0.47
C CYS A 199 7.22 -0.16 -1.51
N THR A 200 7.62 -1.28 -2.12
CA THR A 200 8.52 -1.32 -3.28
C THR A 200 7.74 -1.47 -4.58
N HIS A 201 6.60 -2.14 -4.51
CA HIS A 201 5.70 -2.40 -5.64
C HIS A 201 4.27 -2.02 -5.25
N ILE A 202 3.44 -1.72 -6.25
CA ILE A 202 2.06 -1.32 -6.05
C ILE A 202 1.13 -1.94 -7.10
N GLY A 203 -0.06 -2.31 -6.65
CA GLY A 203 -1.22 -2.59 -7.50
C GLY A 203 -2.38 -1.69 -7.10
N VAL A 204 -2.98 -0.99 -8.06
CA VAL A 204 -4.15 -0.14 -7.83
C VAL A 204 -5.40 -0.87 -8.30
N ILE A 205 -6.33 -1.10 -7.38
CA ILE A 205 -7.62 -1.73 -7.66
C ILE A 205 -8.77 -0.72 -7.53
N HIS A 206 -9.68 -0.73 -8.51
CA HIS A 206 -10.92 0.03 -8.46
C HIS A 206 -12.06 -0.76 -9.07
N LYS A 207 -13.20 -0.85 -8.37
CA LYS A 207 -14.40 -1.61 -8.79
C LYS A 207 -14.07 -3.05 -9.25
N GLY A 208 -13.19 -3.73 -8.50
CA GLY A 208 -12.78 -5.10 -8.75
C GLY A 208 -11.77 -5.30 -9.88
N ILE A 209 -11.33 -4.24 -10.54
CA ILE A 209 -10.40 -4.29 -11.68
C ILE A 209 -9.05 -3.73 -11.26
N LEU A 210 -7.95 -4.44 -11.59
CA LEU A 210 -6.61 -3.92 -11.45
C LEU A 210 -6.37 -2.83 -12.49
N ARG A 211 -6.14 -1.61 -12.05
CA ARG A 211 -5.98 -0.41 -12.91
C ARG A 211 -4.52 -0.11 -13.22
N TYR A 212 -3.65 -0.46 -12.30
CA TYR A 212 -2.22 -0.31 -12.43
C TYR A 212 -1.49 -1.40 -11.64
N GLN A 213 -0.34 -1.79 -12.12
CA GLN A 213 0.61 -2.65 -11.41
C GLN A 213 2.02 -2.33 -11.90
N GLY A 214 2.96 -2.15 -10.95
CA GLY A 214 4.35 -1.84 -11.26
C GLY A 214 5.17 -1.56 -10.02
N THR A 215 6.40 -1.09 -10.19
CA THR A 215 7.22 -0.60 -9.09
C THR A 215 6.73 0.77 -8.62
N LEU A 216 7.00 1.09 -7.37
CA LEU A 216 6.69 2.42 -6.83
C LEU A 216 7.46 3.53 -7.60
N GLU A 217 8.67 3.25 -8.06
CA GLU A 217 9.47 4.19 -8.86
C GLU A 217 8.86 4.46 -10.24
N GLU A 218 8.37 3.41 -10.92
CA GLU A 218 7.66 3.56 -12.20
C GLU A 218 6.38 4.38 -12.02
N MET A 219 5.63 4.12 -10.94
CA MET A 219 4.46 4.90 -10.59
C MET A 219 4.82 6.38 -10.36
N LYS A 220 5.87 6.65 -9.58
CA LYS A 220 6.36 8.02 -9.35
C LYS A 220 6.77 8.70 -10.65
N ARG A 221 7.52 8.03 -11.51
CA ARG A 221 7.88 8.58 -12.82
C ARG A 221 6.64 8.90 -13.65
N SER A 222 5.65 8.01 -13.70
CA SER A 222 4.40 8.25 -14.44
C SER A 222 3.58 9.39 -13.85
N ALA A 223 3.54 9.52 -12.53
CA ALA A 223 2.82 10.60 -11.84
C ALA A 223 3.46 11.98 -12.04
N PHE A 224 4.78 12.02 -12.24
CA PHE A 224 5.54 13.25 -12.41
C PHE A 224 6.04 13.46 -13.85
N SER A 225 5.63 12.62 -14.80
CA SER A 225 6.01 12.75 -16.23
C SER A 225 5.31 13.88 -16.97
N SER A 226 4.27 14.46 -16.40
CA SER A 226 3.61 15.68 -16.85
C SER A 226 2.75 16.23 -15.72
N GLY A 227 2.88 17.50 -15.42
CA GLY A 227 2.12 18.15 -14.37
C GLY A 227 1.98 19.63 -14.61
N GLU A 228 1.29 20.28 -13.69
CA GLU A 228 1.21 21.72 -13.63
C GLU A 228 1.91 22.23 -12.36
N VAL A 229 2.72 23.27 -12.49
CA VAL A 229 3.25 24.00 -11.34
C VAL A 229 2.61 25.38 -11.29
N ILE A 230 2.11 25.71 -10.11
CA ILE A 230 1.50 27.01 -9.82
C ILE A 230 2.48 27.83 -9.02
N PHE A 231 2.87 28.98 -9.57
CA PHE A 231 3.63 29.99 -8.88
C PHE A 231 2.68 31.06 -8.35
N LYS A 232 2.64 31.25 -7.03
CA LYS A 232 1.94 32.36 -6.41
C LYS A 232 2.84 33.57 -6.43
N ILE A 233 2.42 34.60 -7.18
CA ILE A 233 3.16 35.85 -7.39
C ILE A 233 2.22 37.04 -7.26
N SER A 234 2.71 38.20 -6.86
CA SER A 234 1.88 39.41 -6.85
C SER A 234 1.64 39.91 -8.27
N ASN A 235 0.38 40.27 -8.60
CA ASN A 235 0.00 40.85 -9.89
C ASN A 235 0.40 39.96 -11.09
N ALA A 236 -0.03 38.71 -11.11
CA ALA A 236 0.32 37.73 -12.11
C ALA A 236 0.15 38.22 -13.56
N ALA A 237 -0.85 39.06 -13.82
CA ALA A 237 -1.12 39.63 -15.13
C ALA A 237 0.02 40.52 -15.66
N GLU A 238 0.70 41.26 -14.80
CA GLU A 238 1.82 42.14 -15.20
C GLU A 238 3.03 41.34 -15.64
N TRP A 239 3.24 40.19 -15.03
CA TRP A 239 4.39 39.32 -15.31
C TRP A 239 4.14 38.36 -16.47
N LEU A 240 2.88 38.05 -16.78
CA LEU A 240 2.51 37.02 -17.76
C LEU A 240 3.14 37.27 -19.14
N GLN A 241 3.08 38.50 -19.66
CA GLN A 241 3.64 38.85 -20.97
C GLN A 241 5.15 38.66 -21.02
N LEU A 242 5.86 39.05 -19.96
CA LEU A 242 7.29 38.90 -19.84
C LEU A 242 7.69 37.41 -19.77
N ILE A 243 6.91 36.61 -19.06
CA ILE A 243 7.16 35.19 -18.84
C ILE A 243 6.84 34.37 -20.09
N GLN A 244 5.78 34.72 -20.81
CA GLN A 244 5.38 34.04 -22.06
C GLN A 244 6.41 34.13 -23.18
N GLN A 245 7.37 35.03 -23.11
CA GLN A 245 8.49 35.07 -24.06
C GLN A 245 9.37 33.82 -23.98
N ASP A 246 9.58 33.29 -22.76
CA ASP A 246 10.43 32.11 -22.57
C ASP A 246 9.53 30.84 -22.37
N TYR A 247 8.34 31.02 -21.82
CA TYR A 247 7.39 29.96 -21.51
C TYR A 247 6.01 30.25 -22.14
N PRO A 248 5.83 30.04 -23.45
CA PRO A 248 4.59 30.36 -24.17
C PRO A 248 3.33 29.66 -23.62
N VAL A 249 3.52 28.51 -22.93
CA VAL A 249 2.44 27.72 -22.32
C VAL A 249 2.00 28.23 -20.96
N ALA A 250 2.69 29.24 -20.40
CA ALA A 250 2.30 29.86 -19.13
C ALA A 250 0.92 30.49 -19.22
N LYS A 251 0.07 30.25 -18.23
CA LYS A 251 -1.29 30.80 -18.15
C LYS A 251 -1.53 31.44 -16.79
N GLN A 252 -2.36 32.48 -16.78
CA GLN A 252 -2.87 33.03 -15.55
C GLN A 252 -4.01 32.16 -15.02
N LEU A 253 -3.90 31.72 -13.78
CA LEU A 253 -4.92 30.91 -13.09
C LEU A 253 -5.83 31.81 -12.22
N SER A 254 -5.23 32.79 -11.55
CA SER A 254 -5.93 33.78 -10.72
C SER A 254 -5.16 35.12 -10.75
N GLN A 255 -5.64 36.14 -9.99
CA GLN A 255 -4.99 37.44 -9.92
C GLN A 255 -3.51 37.34 -9.47
N ASP A 256 -3.20 36.36 -8.62
CA ASP A 256 -1.87 36.17 -8.00
C ASP A 256 -1.25 34.80 -8.33
N GLU A 257 -1.73 34.10 -9.38
CA GLU A 257 -1.21 32.76 -9.70
C GLU A 257 -0.96 32.59 -11.19
N LEU A 258 0.23 32.10 -11.52
CA LEU A 258 0.58 31.59 -12.84
C LEU A 258 0.74 30.08 -12.80
N VAL A 259 0.24 29.41 -13.83
CA VAL A 259 0.39 27.97 -14.02
C VAL A 259 1.27 27.69 -15.23
N PHE A 260 2.18 26.71 -15.06
CA PHE A 260 3.04 26.19 -16.11
C PHE A 260 2.88 24.69 -16.19
N SER A 261 2.81 24.16 -17.41
CA SER A 261 2.92 22.72 -17.62
C SER A 261 4.41 22.34 -17.60
N PHE A 262 4.75 21.20 -17.03
CA PHE A 262 6.12 20.67 -17.03
C PHE A 262 6.13 19.17 -17.39
N ALA A 263 7.24 18.73 -17.98
CA ALA A 263 7.46 17.34 -18.36
C ALA A 263 8.30 16.56 -17.34
N ASP A 264 9.10 17.24 -16.50
CA ASP A 264 9.87 16.65 -15.40
C ASP A 264 10.15 17.65 -14.28
N GLN A 265 10.63 17.15 -13.13
CA GLN A 265 10.95 17.99 -11.97
C GLN A 265 12.09 19.01 -12.22
N ASN A 266 13.02 18.72 -13.15
CA ASN A 266 14.10 19.65 -13.47
C ASN A 266 13.54 20.90 -14.16
N GLU A 267 12.48 20.72 -14.93
CA GLU A 267 11.79 21.81 -15.60
C GLU A 267 11.16 22.78 -14.59
N VAL A 268 10.58 22.29 -13.50
CA VAL A 268 10.09 23.14 -12.39
C VAL A 268 11.21 23.96 -11.78
N THR A 269 12.39 23.35 -11.59
CA THR A 269 13.59 24.05 -11.09
C THR A 269 14.05 25.14 -12.05
N ASN A 270 14.03 24.84 -13.36
CA ASN A 270 14.44 25.80 -14.39
C ASN A 270 13.44 26.96 -14.49
N ILE A 271 12.12 26.68 -14.44
CA ILE A 271 11.09 27.71 -14.41
C ILE A 271 11.29 28.63 -13.19
N ASN A 272 11.48 28.06 -12.01
CA ASN A 272 11.70 28.85 -10.78
C ASN A 272 12.94 29.74 -10.92
N ARG A 273 14.06 29.20 -11.42
CA ARG A 273 15.29 29.98 -11.66
C ARG A 273 15.05 31.12 -12.63
N ALA A 274 14.34 30.87 -13.73
CA ALA A 274 14.05 31.91 -14.74
C ALA A 274 13.16 33.03 -14.16
N LEU A 275 12.16 32.68 -13.34
CA LEU A 275 11.31 33.67 -12.64
C LEU A 275 12.13 34.55 -11.68
N VAL A 276 12.99 33.93 -10.87
CA VAL A 276 13.86 34.64 -9.93
C VAL A 276 14.85 35.56 -10.67
N MET A 277 15.46 35.11 -11.79
CA MET A 277 16.35 35.93 -12.58
C MET A 277 15.68 37.13 -13.25
N LYS A 278 14.36 37.10 -13.39
CA LYS A 278 13.58 38.24 -13.91
C LYS A 278 12.96 39.09 -12.77
N ASP A 279 13.42 38.89 -11.54
CA ASP A 279 12.95 39.58 -10.33
C ASP A 279 11.41 39.40 -10.06
N VAL A 280 10.83 38.30 -10.56
CA VAL A 280 9.42 37.98 -10.30
C VAL A 280 9.25 37.64 -8.81
N PRO A 281 8.34 38.29 -8.08
CA PRO A 281 8.19 38.08 -6.64
C PRO A 281 7.43 36.79 -6.34
N VAL A 282 8.13 35.66 -6.40
CA VAL A 282 7.57 34.33 -6.08
C VAL A 282 7.34 34.22 -4.56
N LYS A 283 6.08 34.02 -4.15
CA LYS A 283 5.67 33.84 -2.76
C LYS A 283 5.54 32.39 -2.35
N ALA A 284 5.07 31.55 -3.27
CA ALA A 284 4.91 30.12 -3.05
C ALA A 284 4.96 29.35 -4.38
N ILE A 285 5.35 28.09 -4.32
CA ILE A 285 5.38 27.16 -5.44
C ILE A 285 4.54 25.96 -5.04
N ASN A 286 3.46 25.70 -5.78
CA ASN A 286 2.59 24.54 -5.59
C ASN A 286 2.64 23.69 -6.84
N VAL A 287 3.12 22.47 -6.72
CA VAL A 287 3.09 21.51 -7.81
C VAL A 287 1.75 20.83 -7.80
N ARG A 288 0.99 21.00 -8.89
CA ARG A 288 -0.20 20.20 -9.19
C ARG A 288 0.25 19.05 -10.08
N GLY A 289 -0.22 17.92 -9.77
CA GLY A 289 0.33 16.67 -10.26
C GLY A 289 0.98 15.96 -9.09
N GLY A 290 1.23 14.71 -9.24
CA GLY A 290 1.81 13.88 -8.21
C GLY A 290 0.93 12.66 -7.97
N LEU A 291 1.33 11.90 -6.97
CA LEU A 291 0.76 10.58 -6.76
C LEU A 291 -0.74 10.59 -6.47
N GLU A 292 -1.24 11.62 -5.76
CA GLU A 292 -2.68 11.69 -5.44
C GLU A 292 -3.54 12.00 -6.67
N GLU A 293 -3.14 12.98 -7.49
CA GLU A 293 -3.88 13.31 -8.72
C GLU A 293 -3.77 12.17 -9.74
N TRP A 294 -2.58 11.59 -9.91
CA TRP A 294 -2.38 10.41 -10.74
C TRP A 294 -3.29 9.26 -10.29
N PHE A 295 -3.38 9.01 -8.98
CA PHE A 295 -4.27 8.00 -8.42
C PHE A 295 -5.73 8.29 -8.74
N LEU A 296 -6.17 9.54 -8.57
CA LEU A 296 -7.53 9.96 -8.93
C LEU A 296 -7.80 9.79 -10.42
N GLN A 297 -6.87 10.18 -11.30
CA GLN A 297 -7.00 9.99 -12.74
C GLN A 297 -7.15 8.52 -13.14
N ILE A 298 -6.36 7.60 -12.54
CA ILE A 298 -6.46 6.16 -12.80
C ILE A 298 -7.83 5.61 -12.37
N ILE A 299 -8.39 6.15 -11.29
CA ILE A 299 -9.71 5.74 -10.80
C ILE A 299 -10.82 6.32 -11.68
N GLU A 300 -10.72 7.59 -12.11
CA GLU A 300 -11.78 8.32 -12.81
C GLU A 300 -11.81 8.05 -14.32
N ASN A 301 -10.66 8.05 -15.00
CA ASN A 301 -10.58 7.93 -16.47
C ASN A 301 -11.14 6.62 -17.02
N ASN A 302 -11.34 5.60 -16.20
CA ASN A 302 -11.94 4.33 -16.58
C ASN A 302 -13.40 4.18 -16.12
N SER A 303 -14.04 5.25 -15.66
CA SER A 303 -15.50 5.26 -15.35
C SER A 303 -16.36 5.57 -16.60
N LYS A 304 -15.70 5.86 -17.75
CA LYS A 304 -16.37 6.25 -19.02
C LYS A 304 -16.27 5.17 -20.11
N ALA A 305 -15.78 3.95 -19.79
CA ALA A 305 -15.76 2.83 -20.73
C ALA A 305 -16.76 1.73 -20.34
#